data_f1e6a8a1e4a006718cabe40c832f6102
#
_entry.id   f1e6a8a1e4a006718cabe40c832f6102
#
_cell.length_a   1.000
_cell.length_b   1.000
_cell.length_c   1.000
_cell.angle_alpha   90.00
_cell.angle_beta   90.00
_cell.angle_gamma   90.00
#
_symmetry.space_group_name_H-M   'P 1'
#
loop_
_entity.id
_entity.type
_entity.pdbx_description
1 polymer ?
#
loop_
_entity_poly.entity_id
_entity_poly.type
_entity_poly.pdbx_seq_one_letter_code
_entity_poly.pdbx_strand_id
1 'polypeptide(L)'
;MEHKQTEAPPSYDSVVTQNITPPPSYPSLQILSTTQVQPYYIPQPLPQIPAPHVVETTVPQQRTQAVSYRSKRCCYGGSTGIAAVVVLVVIAVYLGVRYGPSLWAFSERDAETDTCPGSAVNCDGRKDCSLGSDESQCVRIGTGNELQVLTSRSGSFLPVCAQGWNKNIADQTCQQLGFRQSYSYGVVKSNSPMFQSVNSQLVNNIQGRVNTSSSCPDQQSVSLQCCDCGRPPVSSRIIGGSVAAEGHWPWQASLHFQGKHSCGGSLVAPDFIITAAHCFPKLLPSNWKVYIGFVSQLKLPSPYYVKEIILHEKYNPTTKNYDIALLKLNKPASDVEPICLPVIGQTFPPAKQCWTTGFGVIRQGSNSVSTSLMEVTVSLIDSSVCNSPNVYNGEITENMQCAGDLRGGKDSCQGDSGGPLACKSNDGQWFLTGVTSWGEGCGQVNRPGVYSDVAKYLMWIYSKMQQARP
;
A
#
# COMPACT_ATOMS: atom_id res chain seq x y z
N MET A 1 19.66 -28.14 64.63
CA MET A 1 20.34 -27.00 63.99
C MET A 1 21.32 -27.57 62.99
N GLU A 2 20.86 -27.77 61.76
CA GLU A 2 21.69 -28.27 60.66
C GLU A 2 21.83 -27.16 59.60
N HIS A 3 23.09 -26.80 59.39
CA HIS A 3 23.45 -25.82 58.35
C HIS A 3 23.32 -26.48 56.94
N LYS A 4 22.40 -26.01 56.10
CA LYS A 4 22.41 -26.28 54.67
C LYS A 4 23.40 -25.33 53.99
N GLN A 5 24.48 -25.88 53.48
CA GLN A 5 25.40 -25.22 52.56
C GLN A 5 24.69 -25.08 51.19
N THR A 6 24.64 -23.88 50.67
CA THR A 6 24.24 -23.56 49.30
C THR A 6 25.46 -23.70 48.39
N GLU A 7 25.44 -24.69 47.50
CA GLU A 7 26.43 -24.82 46.42
C GLU A 7 26.16 -23.79 45.32
N ALA A 8 27.22 -23.15 44.87
CA ALA A 8 27.19 -22.20 43.73
C ALA A 8 27.12 -22.97 42.38
N PRO A 9 26.50 -22.42 41.34
CA PRO A 9 26.42 -23.08 40.04
C PRO A 9 27.80 -23.13 39.37
N PRO A 10 28.10 -24.20 38.57
CA PRO A 10 29.37 -24.35 37.88
C PRO A 10 29.59 -23.31 36.76
N SER A 11 30.86 -22.92 36.61
CA SER A 11 31.29 -21.95 35.60
C SER A 11 31.19 -22.52 34.17
N TYR A 12 30.96 -21.64 33.19
CA TYR A 12 30.66 -21.94 31.79
C TYR A 12 31.81 -22.56 30.97
N ASP A 13 33.00 -22.74 31.52
CA ASP A 13 34.21 -23.12 30.76
C ASP A 13 34.51 -24.61 30.69
N SER A 14 33.64 -25.50 31.18
CA SER A 14 33.93 -26.93 31.25
C SER A 14 33.15 -27.86 30.30
N VAL A 15 32.42 -27.33 29.31
CA VAL A 15 31.55 -28.15 28.41
C VAL A 15 32.00 -28.15 26.94
N VAL A 16 33.15 -27.57 26.59
CA VAL A 16 33.61 -27.56 25.19
C VAL A 16 34.94 -28.34 25.04
N THR A 17 34.93 -29.62 25.29
CA THR A 17 35.95 -30.55 24.78
C THR A 17 35.46 -31.98 24.81
N GLN A 18 34.59 -32.36 23.87
CA GLN A 18 34.54 -33.75 23.39
C GLN A 18 33.79 -33.82 22.04
N ASN A 19 34.51 -34.38 21.05
CA ASN A 19 34.02 -34.95 19.81
C ASN A 19 33.66 -33.99 18.67
N ILE A 20 34.71 -33.43 18.03
CA ILE A 20 34.65 -33.00 16.62
C ILE A 20 35.40 -34.04 15.79
N THR A 21 34.71 -34.92 15.10
CA THR A 21 35.24 -35.69 13.99
C THR A 21 35.42 -34.77 12.79
N PRO A 22 36.58 -34.79 12.11
CA PRO A 22 36.79 -33.94 10.93
C PRO A 22 35.92 -34.43 9.77
N PRO A 23 35.44 -33.50 8.90
CA PRO A 23 34.64 -33.85 7.72
C PRO A 23 35.50 -34.60 6.70
N PRO A 24 34.91 -35.48 5.85
CA PRO A 24 35.64 -36.23 4.83
C PRO A 24 36.26 -35.32 3.79
N SER A 25 37.51 -35.59 3.47
CA SER A 25 38.29 -34.91 2.42
C SER A 25 37.67 -35.16 1.02
N TYR A 26 37.33 -34.11 0.30
CA TYR A 26 36.99 -34.17 -1.10
C TYR A 26 38.25 -34.34 -1.94
N PRO A 27 38.24 -35.12 -3.07
CA PRO A 27 39.36 -35.28 -3.94
C PRO A 27 39.64 -34.00 -4.72
N SER A 28 40.92 -33.64 -4.77
CA SER A 28 41.46 -32.49 -5.49
C SER A 28 41.16 -32.60 -6.99
N LEU A 29 40.40 -31.71 -7.55
CA LEU A 29 40.30 -31.51 -9.00
C LEU A 29 41.57 -30.91 -9.50
N GLN A 30 42.29 -31.67 -10.33
CA GLN A 30 43.44 -31.18 -11.10
C GLN A 30 42.95 -30.12 -12.09
N ILE A 31 43.48 -28.91 -11.95
CA ILE A 31 43.29 -27.82 -12.90
C ILE A 31 44.19 -28.12 -14.09
N LEU A 32 43.61 -28.57 -15.20
CA LEU A 32 44.29 -28.58 -16.51
C LEU A 32 44.27 -27.13 -17.04
N SER A 33 45.47 -26.52 -17.04
CA SER A 33 45.75 -25.25 -17.66
C SER A 33 45.80 -25.42 -19.18
N THR A 34 44.73 -24.97 -19.86
CA THR A 34 44.82 -24.65 -21.28
C THR A 34 44.45 -23.19 -21.44
N THR A 35 45.48 -22.37 -21.49
CA THR A 35 45.43 -20.97 -21.90
C THR A 35 45.14 -20.93 -23.41
N GLN A 36 43.90 -20.76 -23.79
CA GLN A 36 43.56 -20.19 -25.10
C GLN A 36 43.18 -18.74 -24.90
N VAL A 37 44.12 -17.86 -25.25
CA VAL A 37 43.89 -16.42 -25.37
C VAL A 37 42.98 -16.21 -26.58
N GLN A 38 41.74 -15.83 -26.34
CA GLN A 38 40.88 -15.31 -27.41
C GLN A 38 41.36 -13.88 -27.76
N PRO A 39 41.48 -13.53 -29.04
CA PRO A 39 41.88 -12.19 -29.42
C PRO A 39 40.86 -11.16 -29.04
N TYR A 40 41.32 -10.10 -28.39
CA TYR A 40 40.59 -8.89 -28.05
C TYR A 40 39.93 -8.30 -29.30
N TYR A 41 38.61 -8.23 -29.35
CA TYR A 41 37.86 -7.53 -30.39
C TYR A 41 38.03 -6.02 -30.16
N ILE A 42 38.81 -5.35 -30.98
CA ILE A 42 38.91 -3.90 -31.05
C ILE A 42 37.70 -3.44 -31.88
N PRO A 43 36.70 -2.68 -31.31
CA PRO A 43 35.63 -2.14 -32.12
C PRO A 43 36.22 -1.15 -33.16
N GLN A 44 35.99 -1.41 -34.42
CA GLN A 44 36.27 -0.45 -35.48
C GLN A 44 35.38 0.77 -35.32
N PRO A 45 35.88 2.00 -35.53
CA PRO A 45 35.06 3.20 -35.51
C PRO A 45 34.01 3.13 -36.62
N LEU A 46 32.76 3.38 -36.25
CA LEU A 46 31.64 3.50 -37.19
C LEU A 46 31.95 4.55 -38.26
N PRO A 47 31.61 4.31 -39.55
CA PRO A 47 31.80 5.30 -40.60
C PRO A 47 30.98 6.56 -40.28
N GLN A 48 31.64 7.71 -40.32
CA GLN A 48 31.01 9.01 -40.12
C GLN A 48 30.03 9.24 -41.27
N ILE A 49 28.76 9.43 -40.90
CA ILE A 49 27.72 9.90 -41.80
C ILE A 49 28.05 11.37 -42.13
N PRO A 50 28.19 11.77 -43.41
CA PRO A 50 28.41 13.18 -43.76
C PRO A 50 27.24 14.03 -43.30
N ALA A 51 27.56 15.17 -42.69
CA ALA A 51 26.56 16.15 -42.25
C ALA A 51 25.72 16.59 -43.45
N PRO A 52 24.39 16.74 -43.26
CA PRO A 52 23.52 17.27 -44.31
C PRO A 52 23.96 18.72 -44.67
N HIS A 53 24.19 18.96 -45.92
CA HIS A 53 24.41 20.29 -46.44
C HIS A 53 23.21 21.19 -46.12
N VAL A 54 23.45 22.22 -45.33
CA VAL A 54 22.48 23.32 -45.12
C VAL A 54 22.38 24.08 -46.45
N VAL A 55 21.31 23.88 -47.17
CA VAL A 55 20.94 24.73 -48.30
C VAL A 55 20.35 26.02 -47.68
N GLU A 56 21.14 27.09 -47.75
CA GLU A 56 20.64 28.46 -47.48
C GLU A 56 19.61 28.81 -48.56
N THR A 57 18.37 28.68 -48.21
CA THR A 57 17.26 29.29 -48.96
C THR A 57 17.16 30.77 -48.57
N THR A 58 17.69 31.64 -49.40
CA THR A 58 17.48 33.07 -49.35
C THR A 58 15.99 33.38 -49.52
N VAL A 59 15.36 33.79 -48.43
CA VAL A 59 13.97 34.35 -48.46
C VAL A 59 14.06 35.80 -48.97
N PRO A 60 13.29 36.19 -49.96
CA PRO A 60 13.27 37.58 -50.43
C PRO A 60 12.65 38.48 -49.35
N GLN A 61 13.41 39.52 -48.97
CA GLN A 61 12.93 40.59 -48.11
C GLN A 61 11.74 41.30 -48.79
N GLN A 62 10.53 41.04 -48.35
CA GLN A 62 9.40 41.91 -48.63
C GLN A 62 9.52 43.17 -47.77
N ARG A 63 9.73 44.28 -48.46
CA ARG A 63 9.75 45.65 -47.98
C ARG A 63 8.36 45.98 -47.38
N THR A 64 8.23 45.89 -46.07
CA THR A 64 7.04 46.38 -45.39
C THR A 64 7.01 47.89 -45.42
N GLN A 65 6.09 48.43 -46.24
CA GLN A 65 5.72 49.84 -46.15
C GLN A 65 5.03 50.09 -44.80
N ALA A 66 5.64 50.96 -44.02
CA ALA A 66 5.06 51.48 -42.79
C ALA A 66 3.82 52.30 -43.12
N VAL A 67 2.64 51.76 -42.94
CA VAL A 67 1.38 52.52 -42.96
C VAL A 67 1.25 53.23 -41.63
N SER A 68 1.50 54.55 -41.65
CA SER A 68 1.26 55.45 -40.52
C SER A 68 -0.25 55.52 -40.25
N TYR A 69 -0.72 54.76 -39.23
CA TYR A 69 -2.06 54.95 -38.68
C TYR A 69 -2.07 56.17 -37.77
N ARG A 70 -2.56 57.29 -38.30
CA ARG A 70 -2.87 58.48 -37.53
C ARG A 70 -4.03 58.14 -36.58
N SER A 71 -3.73 57.90 -35.32
CA SER A 71 -4.71 57.70 -34.24
C SER A 71 -5.55 58.97 -34.07
N LYS A 72 -6.78 58.93 -34.58
CA LYS A 72 -7.81 59.88 -34.16
C LYS A 72 -8.23 59.48 -32.74
N ARG A 73 -7.79 60.21 -31.74
CA ARG A 73 -8.34 60.15 -30.37
C ARG A 73 -9.82 60.56 -30.46
N CYS A 74 -10.71 59.58 -30.44
CA CYS A 74 -12.11 59.81 -30.06
C CYS A 74 -12.19 59.76 -28.53
N CYS A 75 -12.35 60.91 -27.93
CA CYS A 75 -12.79 61.05 -26.55
C CYS A 75 -14.28 60.68 -26.47
N TYR A 76 -14.59 59.40 -26.30
CA TYR A 76 -15.92 58.95 -25.88
C TYR A 76 -15.76 57.78 -24.92
N GLY A 77 -16.21 57.96 -23.68
CA GLY A 77 -16.60 56.81 -22.86
C GLY A 77 -15.82 56.53 -21.60
N GLY A 78 -15.31 57.51 -20.89
CA GLY A 78 -14.81 57.26 -19.52
C GLY A 78 -15.90 56.80 -18.54
N SER A 79 -17.17 57.12 -18.79
CA SER A 79 -18.28 56.77 -17.90
C SER A 79 -18.92 55.41 -18.22
N THR A 80 -18.92 54.96 -19.48
CA THR A 80 -19.50 53.65 -19.84
C THR A 80 -18.61 52.47 -19.43
N GLY A 81 -17.30 52.65 -19.47
CA GLY A 81 -16.35 51.63 -18.98
C GLY A 81 -16.46 51.40 -17.48
N ILE A 82 -16.55 52.49 -16.70
CA ILE A 82 -16.71 52.41 -15.24
C ILE A 82 -18.07 51.81 -14.89
N ALA A 83 -19.14 52.17 -15.57
CA ALA A 83 -20.48 51.62 -15.38
C ALA A 83 -20.50 50.10 -15.67
N ALA A 84 -19.84 49.63 -16.74
CA ALA A 84 -19.76 48.20 -17.06
C ALA A 84 -18.97 47.42 -15.99
N VAL A 85 -17.85 47.96 -15.49
CA VAL A 85 -17.08 47.33 -14.42
C VAL A 85 -17.89 47.28 -13.11
N VAL A 86 -18.59 48.35 -12.74
CA VAL A 86 -19.46 48.37 -11.55
C VAL A 86 -20.59 47.35 -11.68
N VAL A 87 -21.22 47.22 -12.84
CA VAL A 87 -22.25 46.20 -13.07
C VAL A 87 -21.68 44.77 -12.94
N LEU A 88 -20.50 44.51 -13.53
CA LEU A 88 -19.84 43.19 -13.38
C LEU A 88 -19.46 42.87 -11.93
N VAL A 89 -18.98 43.86 -11.16
CA VAL A 89 -18.67 43.69 -9.74
C VAL A 89 -19.95 43.42 -8.94
N VAL A 90 -21.04 44.17 -9.21
CA VAL A 90 -22.33 43.94 -8.55
C VAL A 90 -22.90 42.56 -8.89
N ILE A 91 -22.80 42.14 -10.16
CA ILE A 91 -23.19 40.76 -10.55
C ILE A 91 -22.33 39.72 -9.87
N ALA A 92 -21.02 39.90 -9.81
CA ALA A 92 -20.11 38.98 -9.13
C ALA A 92 -20.39 38.90 -7.63
N VAL A 93 -20.63 40.02 -6.96
CA VAL A 93 -21.02 40.08 -5.55
C VAL A 93 -22.40 39.44 -5.34
N TYR A 94 -23.38 39.77 -6.21
CA TYR A 94 -24.71 39.15 -6.12
C TYR A 94 -24.67 37.63 -6.32
N LEU A 95 -23.90 37.15 -7.33
CA LEU A 95 -23.70 35.72 -7.55
C LEU A 95 -22.92 35.07 -6.37
N GLY A 96 -21.91 35.77 -5.84
CA GLY A 96 -21.15 35.32 -4.67
C GLY A 96 -22.03 35.23 -3.43
N VAL A 97 -22.90 36.20 -3.17
CA VAL A 97 -23.82 36.17 -2.00
C VAL A 97 -24.98 35.19 -2.21
N ARG A 98 -25.48 35.07 -3.43
CA ARG A 98 -26.65 34.21 -3.73
C ARG A 98 -26.27 32.73 -3.87
N TYR A 99 -25.09 32.43 -4.44
CA TYR A 99 -24.62 31.10 -4.76
C TYR A 99 -23.36 30.69 -4.00
N GLY A 100 -22.62 31.63 -3.41
CA GLY A 100 -21.46 31.39 -2.59
C GLY A 100 -21.73 30.43 -1.43
N PRO A 101 -22.80 30.63 -0.64
CA PRO A 101 -23.15 29.68 0.43
C PRO A 101 -23.39 28.26 -0.06
N SER A 102 -24.02 28.10 -1.24
CA SER A 102 -24.23 26.77 -1.84
C SER A 102 -22.96 26.17 -2.45
N LEU A 103 -22.01 26.97 -2.90
CA LEU A 103 -20.70 26.51 -3.37
C LEU A 103 -19.77 26.12 -2.20
N TRP A 104 -19.90 26.78 -1.06
CA TRP A 104 -19.18 26.42 0.17
C TRP A 104 -19.84 25.25 0.92
N ALA A 105 -21.16 25.13 0.87
CA ALA A 105 -21.89 24.00 1.44
C ALA A 105 -21.66 22.66 0.71
N PHE A 106 -21.08 22.66 -0.51
CA PHE A 106 -20.64 21.45 -1.19
C PHE A 106 -19.26 20.95 -0.74
N SER A 107 -18.57 21.67 0.17
CA SER A 107 -17.22 21.33 0.65
C SER A 107 -17.18 20.56 1.94
N GLU A 108 -18.27 20.50 2.69
CA GLU A 108 -18.44 19.69 3.89
C GLU A 108 -19.67 18.80 3.70
N ARG A 109 -19.52 17.72 2.94
CA ARG A 109 -20.22 16.53 3.40
C ARG A 109 -19.47 16.12 4.65
N ASP A 110 -20.02 16.45 5.82
CA ASP A 110 -19.64 15.91 7.10
C ASP A 110 -19.34 14.42 6.87
N ALA A 111 -18.11 13.99 7.16
CA ALA A 111 -17.85 12.57 7.33
C ALA A 111 -18.90 12.13 8.36
N GLU A 112 -19.87 11.33 7.93
CA GLU A 112 -20.96 10.87 8.76
C GLU A 112 -20.31 10.25 9.99
N THR A 113 -20.30 11.02 11.09
CA THR A 113 -19.65 10.60 12.34
C THR A 113 -20.54 9.52 12.92
N ASP A 114 -19.93 8.35 13.18
CA ASP A 114 -20.66 7.26 13.80
C ASP A 114 -21.18 7.70 15.17
N THR A 115 -22.48 7.60 15.37
CA THR A 115 -23.14 7.97 16.62
C THR A 115 -23.50 6.70 17.38
N CYS A 116 -22.88 6.54 18.56
CA CYS A 116 -23.13 5.42 19.45
C CYS A 116 -23.95 5.88 20.65
N PRO A 117 -25.05 5.19 21.00
CA PRO A 117 -25.74 5.42 22.26
C PRO A 117 -24.81 5.01 23.42
N GLY A 118 -25.01 5.65 24.60
CA GLY A 118 -24.20 5.34 25.79
C GLY A 118 -24.39 3.91 26.32
N SER A 119 -25.37 3.16 25.80
CA SER A 119 -25.64 1.76 26.09
C SER A 119 -25.04 0.79 25.05
N ALA A 120 -24.33 1.30 24.03
CA ALA A 120 -23.74 0.45 22.99
C ALA A 120 -22.73 -0.54 23.60
N VAL A 121 -22.84 -1.80 23.20
CA VAL A 121 -21.97 -2.89 23.66
C VAL A 121 -21.09 -3.35 22.50
N ASN A 122 -19.79 -3.22 22.65
CA ASN A 122 -18.86 -3.65 21.62
C ASN A 122 -18.85 -5.18 21.48
N CYS A 123 -18.89 -5.65 20.22
CA CYS A 123 -18.71 -7.06 19.85
C CYS A 123 -19.72 -8.01 20.49
N ASP A 124 -21.00 -7.61 20.61
CA ASP A 124 -22.08 -8.47 21.11
C ASP A 124 -22.91 -9.12 19.97
N GLY A 125 -22.62 -8.78 18.72
CA GLY A 125 -23.31 -9.25 17.53
C GLY A 125 -24.52 -8.42 17.13
N ARG A 126 -24.74 -7.27 17.79
CA ARG A 126 -25.81 -6.32 17.48
C ARG A 126 -25.21 -5.00 17.06
N LYS A 127 -25.74 -4.42 16.01
CA LYS A 127 -25.34 -3.09 15.56
C LYS A 127 -26.06 -2.03 16.40
N ASP A 128 -25.38 -1.47 17.38
CA ASP A 128 -25.91 -0.41 18.26
C ASP A 128 -25.55 0.99 17.74
N CYS A 129 -24.38 1.16 17.11
CA CYS A 129 -23.94 2.41 16.53
C CYS A 129 -24.49 2.61 15.10
N SER A 130 -24.71 3.86 14.69
CA SER A 130 -25.34 4.20 13.40
C SER A 130 -24.58 3.60 12.20
N LEU A 131 -23.24 3.62 12.21
CA LEU A 131 -22.39 3.00 11.19
C LEU A 131 -21.88 1.62 11.59
N GLY A 132 -22.13 1.14 12.81
CA GLY A 132 -21.75 -0.17 13.31
C GLY A 132 -20.28 -0.29 13.70
N SER A 133 -19.68 0.77 14.20
CA SER A 133 -18.31 0.75 14.71
C SER A 133 -18.14 -0.16 15.92
N ASP A 134 -19.18 -0.35 16.72
CA ASP A 134 -19.28 -1.29 17.83
C ASP A 134 -19.02 -2.74 17.44
N GLU A 135 -19.32 -3.12 16.18
CA GLU A 135 -19.19 -4.48 15.66
C GLU A 135 -18.03 -4.63 14.62
N SER A 136 -17.32 -3.55 14.31
CA SER A 136 -16.43 -3.52 13.16
C SER A 136 -15.01 -4.05 13.39
N GLN A 137 -14.55 -4.15 14.65
CA GLN A 137 -13.19 -4.59 15.00
C GLN A 137 -13.20 -5.87 15.85
N CYS A 138 -14.19 -6.71 15.65
CA CYS A 138 -14.44 -7.89 16.48
C CYS A 138 -13.83 -9.18 15.90
N VAL A 139 -13.34 -9.14 14.66
CA VAL A 139 -12.79 -10.31 13.95
C VAL A 139 -11.42 -9.97 13.39
N ARG A 140 -10.47 -10.91 13.52
CA ARG A 140 -9.14 -10.80 12.92
C ARG A 140 -8.61 -12.16 12.50
N ILE A 141 -7.62 -12.15 11.62
CA ILE A 141 -6.88 -13.33 11.19
C ILE A 141 -5.47 -13.24 11.76
N GLY A 142 -5.09 -14.23 12.56
CA GLY A 142 -3.78 -14.36 13.20
C GLY A 142 -2.81 -15.24 12.40
N THR A 143 -1.68 -15.55 13.01
CA THR A 143 -0.64 -16.40 12.42
C THR A 143 -1.21 -17.76 11.98
N GLY A 144 -0.73 -18.29 10.85
CA GLY A 144 -1.27 -19.53 10.27
C GLY A 144 -2.70 -19.41 9.75
N ASN A 145 -3.15 -18.18 9.45
CA ASN A 145 -4.52 -17.86 9.07
C ASN A 145 -5.58 -18.22 10.13
N GLU A 146 -5.18 -18.32 11.42
CA GLU A 146 -6.09 -18.65 12.51
C GLU A 146 -7.15 -17.56 12.69
N LEU A 147 -8.43 -17.93 12.61
CA LEU A 147 -9.53 -17.03 12.86
C LEU A 147 -9.66 -16.76 14.36
N GLN A 148 -9.65 -15.48 14.73
CA GLN A 148 -9.81 -15.04 16.11
C GLN A 148 -10.96 -14.04 16.21
N VAL A 149 -11.82 -14.23 17.20
CA VAL A 149 -13.02 -13.42 17.44
C VAL A 149 -12.99 -12.83 18.85
N LEU A 150 -13.24 -11.54 18.94
CA LEU A 150 -13.52 -10.82 20.18
C LEU A 150 -15.03 -10.80 20.38
N THR A 151 -15.47 -11.12 21.58
CA THR A 151 -16.88 -10.95 21.99
C THR A 151 -16.95 -10.08 23.24
N SER A 152 -18.09 -9.44 23.47
CA SER A 152 -18.35 -8.69 24.70
C SER A 152 -18.14 -9.52 25.99
N ARG A 153 -18.28 -10.86 25.88
CA ARG A 153 -18.11 -11.81 26.98
C ARG A 153 -16.65 -12.25 27.18
N SER A 154 -15.88 -12.38 26.09
CA SER A 154 -14.49 -12.86 26.18
C SER A 154 -13.50 -11.78 26.61
N GLY A 155 -13.79 -10.50 26.33
CA GLY A 155 -12.92 -9.37 26.61
C GLY A 155 -11.56 -9.41 25.87
N SER A 156 -11.29 -10.48 25.11
CA SER A 156 -10.06 -10.70 24.36
C SER A 156 -10.34 -11.50 23.08
N PHE A 157 -9.42 -11.40 22.10
CA PHE A 157 -9.49 -12.21 20.90
C PHE A 157 -9.14 -13.67 21.22
N LEU A 158 -10.07 -14.57 20.95
CA LEU A 158 -9.90 -16.01 21.14
C LEU A 158 -10.05 -16.73 19.79
N PRO A 159 -9.28 -17.81 19.56
CA PRO A 159 -9.43 -18.64 18.37
C PRO A 159 -10.79 -19.32 18.32
N VAL A 160 -11.32 -19.53 17.13
CA VAL A 160 -12.60 -20.21 16.92
C VAL A 160 -12.37 -21.69 16.72
N CYS A 161 -13.07 -22.54 17.49
CA CYS A 161 -13.05 -23.99 17.34
C CYS A 161 -13.49 -24.40 15.93
N ALA A 162 -12.79 -25.37 15.35
CA ALA A 162 -13.13 -25.92 14.05
C ALA A 162 -14.43 -26.76 14.06
N GLN A 163 -14.85 -27.24 15.23
CA GLN A 163 -16.10 -28.01 15.36
C GLN A 163 -17.31 -27.15 15.02
N GLY A 164 -18.18 -27.66 14.15
CA GLY A 164 -19.38 -26.95 13.68
C GLY A 164 -19.12 -25.92 12.59
N TRP A 165 -17.87 -25.70 12.21
CA TRP A 165 -17.50 -24.78 11.13
C TRP A 165 -17.85 -25.35 9.75
N ASN A 166 -18.30 -24.50 8.84
CA ASN A 166 -18.64 -24.90 7.47
C ASN A 166 -18.45 -23.74 6.48
N LYS A 167 -18.59 -24.03 5.18
CA LYS A 167 -18.39 -23.06 4.09
C LYS A 167 -19.29 -21.83 4.23
N ASN A 168 -20.53 -21.99 4.63
CA ASN A 168 -21.46 -20.87 4.77
C ASN A 168 -21.01 -19.89 5.87
N ILE A 169 -20.56 -20.42 7.02
CA ILE A 169 -20.01 -19.59 8.12
C ILE A 169 -18.73 -18.92 7.66
N ALA A 170 -17.85 -19.65 6.95
CA ALA A 170 -16.62 -19.10 6.39
C ALA A 170 -16.90 -17.92 5.44
N ASP A 171 -17.86 -18.09 4.51
CA ASP A 171 -18.23 -17.04 3.57
C ASP A 171 -18.81 -15.80 4.26
N GLN A 172 -19.70 -16.00 5.22
CA GLN A 172 -20.29 -14.90 5.99
C GLN A 172 -19.23 -14.16 6.82
N THR A 173 -18.28 -14.89 7.41
CA THR A 173 -17.17 -14.27 8.15
C THR A 173 -16.27 -13.46 7.22
N CYS A 174 -15.96 -13.96 6.04
CA CYS A 174 -15.21 -13.21 5.04
C CYS A 174 -15.97 -11.99 4.52
N GLN A 175 -17.30 -12.10 4.34
CA GLN A 175 -18.15 -10.95 3.99
C GLN A 175 -18.12 -9.88 5.10
N GLN A 176 -18.17 -10.30 6.35
CA GLN A 176 -18.01 -9.41 7.50
C GLN A 176 -16.64 -8.71 7.52
N LEU A 177 -15.57 -9.37 7.08
CA LEU A 177 -14.24 -8.78 6.92
C LEU A 177 -14.09 -7.93 5.65
N GLY A 178 -15.16 -7.75 4.86
CA GLY A 178 -15.14 -6.94 3.64
C GLY A 178 -14.67 -7.69 2.39
N PHE A 179 -14.57 -9.02 2.41
CA PHE A 179 -14.31 -9.85 1.25
C PHE A 179 -15.63 -10.41 0.67
N ARG A 180 -15.61 -10.96 -0.53
CA ARG A 180 -16.81 -11.50 -1.16
C ARG A 180 -17.24 -12.83 -0.58
N GLN A 181 -16.28 -13.71 -0.34
CA GLN A 181 -16.47 -15.07 0.16
C GLN A 181 -15.14 -15.59 0.71
N SER A 182 -15.18 -16.75 1.36
CA SER A 182 -13.95 -17.44 1.73
C SER A 182 -13.32 -18.10 0.49
N TYR A 183 -12.00 -17.92 0.33
CA TYR A 183 -11.20 -18.63 -0.66
C TYR A 183 -10.96 -20.08 -0.21
N SER A 184 -10.43 -20.23 1.00
CA SER A 184 -10.24 -21.53 1.65
C SER A 184 -10.49 -21.45 3.14
N TYR A 185 -10.87 -22.59 3.73
CA TYR A 185 -10.90 -22.75 5.18
C TYR A 185 -10.45 -24.18 5.54
N GLY A 186 -9.90 -24.32 6.73
CA GLY A 186 -9.35 -25.57 7.22
C GLY A 186 -9.18 -25.54 8.73
N VAL A 187 -8.27 -26.36 9.23
CA VAL A 187 -7.94 -26.45 10.65
C VAL A 187 -6.47 -26.16 10.90
N VAL A 188 -6.18 -25.54 12.02
CA VAL A 188 -4.84 -25.31 12.52
C VAL A 188 -4.79 -25.66 14.02
N LYS A 189 -3.66 -26.21 14.50
CA LYS A 189 -3.47 -26.43 15.94
C LYS A 189 -3.29 -25.09 16.65
N SER A 190 -4.02 -24.89 17.72
CA SER A 190 -3.92 -23.73 18.60
C SER A 190 -3.44 -24.13 19.98
N ASN A 191 -2.55 -23.32 20.53
CA ASN A 191 -2.07 -23.49 21.92
C ASN A 191 -2.86 -22.63 22.92
N SER A 192 -3.99 -22.07 22.49
CA SER A 192 -4.80 -21.23 23.35
C SER A 192 -5.46 -22.05 24.47
N PRO A 193 -5.48 -21.53 25.70
CA PRO A 193 -6.19 -22.20 26.81
C PRO A 193 -7.71 -22.03 26.72
N MET A 194 -8.20 -21.10 25.88
CA MET A 194 -9.62 -20.80 25.68
C MET A 194 -9.95 -20.61 24.23
N PHE A 195 -11.17 -20.95 23.84
CA PHE A 195 -11.66 -20.89 22.46
C PHE A 195 -13.05 -20.27 22.40
N GLN A 196 -13.47 -19.91 21.15
CA GLN A 196 -14.83 -19.59 20.82
C GLN A 196 -15.47 -20.78 20.12
N SER A 197 -16.48 -21.39 20.73
CA SER A 197 -17.26 -22.48 20.13
C SER A 197 -18.43 -21.93 19.31
N VAL A 198 -18.62 -22.46 18.10
CA VAL A 198 -19.73 -22.04 17.23
C VAL A 198 -21.06 -22.58 17.79
N ASN A 199 -22.05 -21.73 17.90
CA ASN A 199 -23.42 -22.11 18.25
C ASN A 199 -24.33 -22.14 17.00
N SER A 200 -25.50 -22.74 17.14
CA SER A 200 -26.46 -22.91 16.04
C SER A 200 -27.35 -21.67 15.81
N GLN A 201 -27.15 -20.58 16.51
CA GLN A 201 -27.97 -19.38 16.35
C GLN A 201 -27.70 -18.72 15.00
N LEU A 202 -28.74 -18.41 14.25
CA LEU A 202 -28.67 -17.69 12.99
C LEU A 202 -28.57 -16.18 13.27
N VAL A 203 -27.34 -15.72 13.47
CA VAL A 203 -27.00 -14.29 13.59
C VAL A 203 -26.09 -13.94 12.43
N ASN A 204 -26.18 -12.70 11.95
CA ASN A 204 -25.41 -12.27 10.76
C ASN A 204 -23.92 -12.12 11.02
N ASN A 205 -23.51 -11.82 12.26
CA ASN A 205 -22.12 -11.59 12.65
C ASN A 205 -21.55 -12.81 13.39
N ILE A 206 -20.26 -13.13 13.16
CA ILE A 206 -19.61 -14.26 13.81
C ILE A 206 -19.55 -14.12 15.34
N GLN A 207 -19.33 -12.91 15.87
CA GLN A 207 -19.29 -12.67 17.32
C GLN A 207 -20.61 -12.99 18.04
N GLY A 208 -21.73 -12.86 17.36
CA GLY A 208 -23.03 -13.30 17.87
C GLY A 208 -23.26 -14.83 17.78
N ARG A 209 -22.45 -15.55 17.00
CA ARG A 209 -22.55 -17.00 16.79
C ARG A 209 -21.61 -17.82 17.66
N VAL A 210 -20.70 -17.22 18.38
CA VAL A 210 -19.71 -17.92 19.19
C VAL A 210 -19.90 -17.68 20.67
N ASN A 211 -19.56 -18.67 21.46
CA ASN A 211 -19.52 -18.59 22.91
C ASN A 211 -18.14 -19.02 23.43
N THR A 212 -17.66 -18.39 24.48
CA THR A 212 -16.41 -18.74 25.12
C THR A 212 -16.45 -20.16 25.68
N SER A 213 -15.43 -20.95 25.39
CA SER A 213 -15.27 -22.34 25.85
C SER A 213 -13.85 -22.56 26.34
N SER A 214 -13.69 -23.34 27.40
CA SER A 214 -12.39 -23.79 27.92
C SER A 214 -11.83 -25.03 27.21
N SER A 215 -12.58 -25.61 26.29
CA SER A 215 -12.17 -26.81 25.55
C SER A 215 -12.54 -26.70 24.09
N CYS A 216 -11.67 -27.24 23.26
CA CYS A 216 -11.88 -27.42 21.84
C CYS A 216 -11.33 -28.77 21.43
N PRO A 217 -12.11 -29.63 20.74
CA PRO A 217 -11.64 -30.96 20.33
C PRO A 217 -10.31 -30.87 19.59
N ASP A 218 -9.36 -31.72 19.98
CA ASP A 218 -8.02 -31.81 19.41
C ASP A 218 -7.22 -30.51 19.38
N GLN A 219 -7.65 -29.50 20.14
CA GLN A 219 -7.09 -28.13 20.10
C GLN A 219 -7.04 -27.55 18.68
N GLN A 220 -8.03 -27.89 17.87
CA GLN A 220 -8.14 -27.45 16.47
C GLN A 220 -9.00 -26.20 16.38
N SER A 221 -8.38 -25.11 15.89
CA SER A 221 -9.06 -23.88 15.54
C SER A 221 -9.23 -23.73 14.01
N VAL A 222 -10.12 -22.84 13.62
CA VAL A 222 -10.37 -22.51 12.22
C VAL A 222 -9.20 -21.75 11.63
N SER A 223 -8.70 -22.24 10.48
CA SER A 223 -7.87 -21.48 9.54
C SER A 223 -8.78 -20.92 8.44
N LEU A 224 -8.73 -19.62 8.17
CA LEU A 224 -9.62 -18.95 7.21
C LEU A 224 -8.82 -18.04 6.27
N GLN A 225 -9.02 -18.21 4.97
CA GLN A 225 -8.54 -17.30 3.93
C GLN A 225 -9.72 -16.71 3.17
N CYS A 226 -9.80 -15.39 3.13
CA CYS A 226 -10.91 -14.68 2.49
C CYS A 226 -10.62 -14.24 1.05
N CYS A 227 -9.40 -14.41 0.57
CA CYS A 227 -8.97 -13.99 -0.76
C CYS A 227 -7.88 -14.94 -1.26
N ASP A 228 -7.95 -15.34 -2.53
CA ASP A 228 -6.77 -15.82 -3.24
C ASP A 228 -5.93 -14.59 -3.57
N CYS A 229 -4.68 -14.59 -3.16
CA CYS A 229 -3.86 -13.38 -3.21
C CYS A 229 -2.37 -13.69 -3.27
N GLY A 230 -1.61 -12.74 -3.80
CA GLY A 230 -0.16 -12.73 -3.72
C GLY A 230 0.55 -13.83 -4.51
N ARG A 231 -0.10 -14.38 -5.56
CA ARG A 231 0.46 -15.45 -6.42
C ARG A 231 0.38 -15.05 -7.88
N PRO A 232 1.26 -14.16 -8.36
CA PRO A 232 1.21 -13.70 -9.73
C PRO A 232 1.37 -14.88 -10.71
N PRO A 233 0.65 -14.86 -11.85
CA PRO A 233 0.66 -15.95 -12.83
C PRO A 233 2.02 -16.14 -13.49
N VAL A 234 2.88 -15.13 -13.44
CA VAL A 234 4.23 -15.15 -14.04
C VAL A 234 5.27 -15.03 -12.95
N SER A 235 6.19 -15.99 -12.87
CA SER A 235 7.38 -15.92 -12.00
C SER A 235 8.58 -15.54 -12.85
N SER A 236 8.99 -14.27 -12.81
CA SER A 236 10.25 -13.85 -13.42
C SER A 236 11.36 -13.70 -12.38
N ARG A 237 12.59 -13.92 -12.81
CA ARG A 237 13.78 -13.69 -11.99
C ARG A 237 14.16 -12.23 -12.12
N ILE A 238 14.02 -11.47 -11.05
CA ILE A 238 14.28 -10.02 -11.03
C ILE A 238 15.70 -9.76 -10.54
N ILE A 239 16.40 -8.88 -11.22
CA ILE A 239 17.67 -8.28 -10.79
C ILE A 239 17.45 -6.77 -10.78
N GLY A 240 17.44 -6.19 -9.60
CA GLY A 240 17.21 -4.82 -9.14
C GLY A 240 17.17 -3.67 -10.15
N GLY A 241 16.06 -2.90 -10.14
CA GLY A 241 15.90 -1.64 -10.88
C GLY A 241 15.67 -1.83 -12.37
N SER A 242 14.62 -2.55 -12.78
CA SER A 242 14.28 -2.85 -14.17
C SER A 242 12.83 -2.51 -14.50
N VAL A 243 12.52 -2.54 -15.80
CA VAL A 243 11.12 -2.51 -16.27
C VAL A 243 10.46 -3.83 -15.89
N ALA A 244 9.30 -3.74 -15.24
CA ALA A 244 8.54 -4.90 -14.81
C ALA A 244 8.00 -5.71 -16.01
N ALA A 245 8.03 -7.04 -15.92
CA ALA A 245 7.40 -7.90 -16.90
C ALA A 245 5.86 -7.86 -16.77
N GLU A 246 5.16 -8.06 -17.88
CA GLU A 246 3.70 -8.14 -17.89
C GLU A 246 3.22 -9.28 -16.98
N GLY A 247 2.19 -9.01 -16.15
CA GLY A 247 1.62 -9.98 -15.20
C GLY A 247 2.48 -10.24 -13.95
N HIS A 248 3.63 -9.58 -13.78
CA HIS A 248 4.49 -9.79 -12.60
C HIS A 248 3.93 -9.14 -11.33
N TRP A 249 3.32 -7.97 -11.47
CA TRP A 249 2.70 -7.22 -10.38
C TRP A 249 1.21 -6.95 -10.68
N PRO A 250 0.36 -7.98 -10.70
CA PRO A 250 -1.04 -7.81 -11.13
C PRO A 250 -1.80 -6.83 -10.25
N TRP A 251 -1.49 -6.75 -8.97
CA TRP A 251 -2.11 -5.83 -8.00
C TRP A 251 -1.66 -4.38 -8.13
N GLN A 252 -0.63 -4.07 -8.95
CA GLN A 252 -0.21 -2.70 -9.12
C GLN A 252 -1.33 -1.86 -9.72
N ALA A 253 -1.71 -0.80 -9.01
CA ALA A 253 -2.64 0.20 -9.48
C ALA A 253 -1.94 1.52 -9.81
N SER A 254 -2.43 2.19 -10.85
CA SER A 254 -2.05 3.56 -11.22
C SER A 254 -3.27 4.46 -11.03
N LEU A 255 -3.15 5.43 -10.13
CA LEU A 255 -4.21 6.37 -9.79
C LEU A 255 -4.05 7.65 -10.61
N HIS A 256 -4.99 7.91 -11.49
CA HIS A 256 -4.99 9.08 -12.37
C HIS A 256 -5.93 10.15 -11.85
N PHE A 257 -5.37 11.31 -11.57
CA PHE A 257 -6.14 12.52 -11.29
C PHE A 257 -6.30 13.34 -12.56
N GLN A 258 -7.53 13.61 -12.96
CA GLN A 258 -7.84 14.37 -14.19
C GLN A 258 -7.10 13.84 -15.44
N GLY A 259 -6.98 12.52 -15.55
CA GLY A 259 -6.38 11.85 -16.72
C GLY A 259 -4.87 11.73 -16.71
N LYS A 260 -4.17 12.15 -15.65
CA LYS A 260 -2.71 12.03 -15.50
C LYS A 260 -2.38 11.13 -14.30
N HIS A 261 -1.38 10.26 -14.44
CA HIS A 261 -0.84 9.51 -13.32
C HIS A 261 -0.39 10.44 -12.19
N SER A 262 -0.82 10.16 -10.99
CA SER A 262 -0.56 10.98 -9.80
C SER A 262 0.02 10.15 -8.65
N CYS A 263 -0.50 8.95 -8.43
CA CYS A 263 -0.09 8.07 -7.36
C CYS A 263 -0.19 6.59 -7.79
N GLY A 264 0.51 5.74 -7.07
CA GLY A 264 0.35 4.29 -7.09
C GLY A 264 -0.72 3.81 -6.12
N GLY A 265 -0.98 2.52 -6.13
CA GLY A 265 -1.87 1.83 -5.20
C GLY A 265 -1.73 0.33 -5.33
N SER A 266 -2.37 -0.40 -4.44
CA SER A 266 -2.33 -1.86 -4.37
C SER A 266 -3.73 -2.44 -4.26
N LEU A 267 -4.12 -3.30 -5.21
CA LEU A 267 -5.37 -4.05 -5.12
C LEU A 267 -5.23 -5.11 -4.01
N VAL A 268 -6.04 -5.02 -2.97
CA VAL A 268 -6.03 -5.93 -1.80
C VAL A 268 -7.28 -6.81 -1.70
N ALA A 269 -8.34 -6.41 -2.38
CA ALA A 269 -9.55 -7.19 -2.60
C ALA A 269 -10.16 -6.77 -3.94
N PRO A 270 -11.08 -7.54 -4.54
CA PRO A 270 -11.57 -7.26 -5.89
C PRO A 270 -12.08 -5.83 -6.11
N ASP A 271 -12.51 -5.15 -5.08
CA ASP A 271 -13.09 -3.81 -5.14
C ASP A 271 -12.46 -2.80 -4.17
N PHE A 272 -11.27 -3.13 -3.62
CA PHE A 272 -10.55 -2.25 -2.70
C PHE A 272 -9.08 -2.06 -3.08
N ILE A 273 -8.66 -0.80 -3.11
CA ILE A 273 -7.28 -0.37 -3.32
C ILE A 273 -6.76 0.29 -2.04
N ILE A 274 -5.59 -0.11 -1.58
CA ILE A 274 -4.83 0.62 -0.56
C ILE A 274 -3.83 1.55 -1.25
N THR A 275 -3.75 2.78 -0.74
CA THR A 275 -2.84 3.83 -1.21
C THR A 275 -2.50 4.80 -0.07
N ALA A 276 -1.79 5.89 -0.33
CA ALA A 276 -1.44 6.91 0.65
C ALA A 276 -2.52 8.00 0.77
N ALA A 277 -2.76 8.50 1.98
CA ALA A 277 -3.72 9.56 2.24
C ALA A 277 -3.30 10.90 1.60
N HIS A 278 -2.00 11.20 1.56
CA HIS A 278 -1.49 12.44 0.96
C HIS A 278 -1.78 12.58 -0.54
N CYS A 279 -2.13 11.49 -1.23
CA CYS A 279 -2.56 11.53 -2.63
C CYS A 279 -3.87 12.30 -2.84
N PHE A 280 -4.67 12.50 -1.78
CA PHE A 280 -6.02 13.05 -1.88
C PHE A 280 -6.17 14.37 -1.10
N PRO A 281 -5.61 15.48 -1.59
CA PRO A 281 -5.80 16.78 -0.96
C PRO A 281 -7.28 17.24 -1.02
N LYS A 282 -8.07 16.63 -1.90
CA LYS A 282 -9.52 16.80 -2.01
C LYS A 282 -10.20 15.46 -2.21
N LEU A 283 -11.25 15.19 -1.43
CA LEU A 283 -12.04 13.96 -1.48
C LEU A 283 -13.12 14.04 -2.58
N LEU A 284 -12.69 14.04 -3.84
CA LEU A 284 -13.56 14.07 -5.01
C LEU A 284 -13.37 12.79 -5.85
N PRO A 285 -14.13 11.70 -5.56
CA PRO A 285 -13.98 10.43 -6.25
C PRO A 285 -14.11 10.52 -7.78
N SER A 286 -14.99 11.39 -8.28
CA SER A 286 -15.25 11.58 -9.72
C SER A 286 -14.04 12.04 -10.52
N ASN A 287 -13.03 12.63 -9.87
CA ASN A 287 -11.82 13.12 -10.54
C ASN A 287 -10.75 12.03 -10.71
N TRP A 288 -11.00 10.84 -10.13
CA TRP A 288 -10.03 9.76 -10.09
C TRP A 288 -10.45 8.59 -10.99
N LYS A 289 -9.47 8.09 -11.74
CA LYS A 289 -9.55 6.83 -12.48
C LYS A 289 -8.44 5.90 -12.00
N VAL A 290 -8.74 4.63 -11.90
CA VAL A 290 -7.81 3.60 -11.44
C VAL A 290 -7.55 2.63 -12.58
N TYR A 291 -6.29 2.38 -12.91
CA TYR A 291 -5.86 1.38 -13.88
C TYR A 291 -5.06 0.31 -13.17
N ILE A 292 -5.34 -0.97 -13.43
CA ILE A 292 -4.78 -2.09 -12.67
C ILE A 292 -4.25 -3.15 -13.65
N GLY A 293 -3.16 -3.83 -13.27
CA GLY A 293 -2.66 -5.01 -13.96
C GLY A 293 -2.04 -4.72 -15.32
N PHE A 294 -1.36 -3.59 -15.50
CA PHE A 294 -0.70 -3.21 -16.76
C PHE A 294 0.73 -2.69 -16.49
N VAL A 295 1.55 -2.66 -17.51
CA VAL A 295 2.97 -2.26 -17.39
C VAL A 295 3.34 -1.04 -18.22
N SER A 296 2.43 -0.48 -19.02
CA SER A 296 2.74 0.66 -19.90
C SER A 296 1.65 1.75 -19.84
N GLN A 297 2.05 2.96 -19.45
CA GLN A 297 1.19 4.15 -19.47
C GLN A 297 0.77 4.57 -20.89
N LEU A 298 1.47 4.08 -21.91
CA LEU A 298 1.13 4.33 -23.31
C LEU A 298 -0.01 3.42 -23.79
N LYS A 299 -0.31 2.33 -23.07
CA LYS A 299 -1.36 1.37 -23.40
C LYS A 299 -2.20 1.07 -22.15
N LEU A 300 -3.05 2.01 -21.78
CA LEU A 300 -3.91 1.87 -20.62
C LEU A 300 -5.06 0.89 -20.89
N PRO A 301 -5.40 -0.01 -19.94
CA PRO A 301 -6.61 -0.82 -20.01
C PRO A 301 -7.86 0.04 -19.76
N SER A 302 -9.04 -0.59 -19.72
CA SER A 302 -10.26 0.10 -19.30
C SER A 302 -10.16 0.54 -17.84
N PRO A 303 -10.54 1.80 -17.50
CA PRO A 303 -10.44 2.30 -16.14
C PRO A 303 -11.49 1.70 -15.22
N TYR A 304 -11.13 1.61 -13.95
CA TYR A 304 -12.06 1.52 -12.83
C TYR A 304 -12.32 2.93 -12.30
N TYR A 305 -13.51 3.18 -11.79
CA TYR A 305 -13.89 4.45 -11.18
C TYR A 305 -13.96 4.31 -9.66
N VAL A 306 -13.57 5.35 -8.97
CA VAL A 306 -13.62 5.39 -7.50
C VAL A 306 -15.05 5.71 -7.08
N LYS A 307 -15.63 4.85 -6.23
CA LYS A 307 -16.92 5.07 -5.60
C LYS A 307 -16.76 5.91 -4.34
N GLU A 308 -15.72 5.64 -3.57
CA GLU A 308 -15.46 6.27 -2.28
C GLU A 308 -13.96 6.35 -2.01
N ILE A 309 -13.53 7.43 -1.33
CA ILE A 309 -12.17 7.66 -0.84
C ILE A 309 -12.26 7.74 0.68
N ILE A 310 -11.60 6.82 1.38
CA ILE A 310 -11.60 6.71 2.84
C ILE A 310 -10.19 6.99 3.32
N LEU A 311 -9.95 8.16 3.91
CA LEU A 311 -8.68 8.48 4.57
C LEU A 311 -8.67 7.96 5.99
N HIS A 312 -7.48 7.64 6.51
CA HIS A 312 -7.35 7.35 7.93
C HIS A 312 -7.65 8.62 8.76
N GLU A 313 -8.50 8.52 9.77
CA GLU A 313 -9.03 9.64 10.55
C GLU A 313 -7.94 10.42 11.30
N LYS A 314 -6.84 9.73 11.61
CA LYS A 314 -5.66 10.31 12.29
C LYS A 314 -4.57 10.78 11.34
N TYR A 315 -4.83 10.80 10.02
CA TYR A 315 -3.82 11.25 9.06
C TYR A 315 -3.36 12.67 9.38
N ASN A 316 -2.05 12.85 9.52
CA ASN A 316 -1.43 14.14 9.75
C ASN A 316 -0.59 14.54 8.52
N PRO A 317 -1.00 15.58 7.76
CA PRO A 317 -0.30 15.97 6.53
C PRO A 317 1.09 16.55 6.77
N THR A 318 1.38 17.06 7.97
CA THR A 318 2.69 17.65 8.32
C THR A 318 3.70 16.56 8.62
N THR A 319 3.36 15.62 9.49
CA THR A 319 4.26 14.54 9.92
C THR A 319 4.17 13.30 9.06
N LYS A 320 3.20 13.23 8.14
CA LYS A 320 2.86 12.01 7.37
C LYS A 320 2.51 10.80 8.24
N ASN A 321 2.23 11.00 9.53
CA ASN A 321 1.76 9.91 10.36
C ASN A 321 0.34 9.49 9.96
N TYR A 322 0.05 8.21 9.99
CA TYR A 322 -1.18 7.58 9.50
C TYR A 322 -1.46 7.85 8.00
N ASP A 323 -0.42 7.89 7.16
CA ASP A 323 -0.54 8.17 5.73
C ASP A 323 -1.01 6.93 4.95
N ILE A 324 -2.28 6.59 5.13
CA ILE A 324 -2.94 5.49 4.46
C ILE A 324 -4.37 5.86 4.08
N ALA A 325 -4.81 5.38 2.92
CA ALA A 325 -6.17 5.54 2.42
C ALA A 325 -6.66 4.24 1.78
N LEU A 326 -7.97 4.05 1.82
CA LEU A 326 -8.67 2.96 1.15
C LEU A 326 -9.60 3.55 0.07
N LEU A 327 -9.52 3.02 -1.14
CA LEU A 327 -10.45 3.35 -2.22
C LEU A 327 -11.40 2.20 -2.43
N LYS A 328 -12.70 2.50 -2.45
CA LYS A 328 -13.74 1.60 -2.92
C LYS A 328 -13.95 1.81 -4.41
N LEU A 329 -13.84 0.76 -5.20
CA LEU A 329 -14.15 0.79 -6.63
C LEU A 329 -15.67 0.64 -6.87
N ASN A 330 -16.16 1.23 -7.96
CA ASN A 330 -17.57 1.13 -8.36
C ASN A 330 -17.95 -0.25 -8.89
N LYS A 331 -16.96 -1.01 -9.39
CA LYS A 331 -17.10 -2.40 -9.84
C LYS A 331 -15.85 -3.19 -9.43
N PRO A 332 -15.97 -4.49 -9.21
CA PRO A 332 -14.82 -5.31 -8.85
C PRO A 332 -13.87 -5.57 -10.04
N ALA A 333 -12.58 -5.66 -9.74
CA ALA A 333 -11.52 -6.13 -10.63
C ALA A 333 -11.34 -7.65 -10.45
N SER A 334 -12.33 -8.43 -10.89
CA SER A 334 -12.39 -9.89 -10.62
C SER A 334 -11.34 -10.69 -11.39
N ASP A 335 -10.80 -10.12 -12.47
CA ASP A 335 -9.82 -10.76 -13.35
C ASP A 335 -8.37 -10.48 -12.95
N VAL A 336 -8.19 -9.72 -11.86
CA VAL A 336 -6.87 -9.29 -11.37
C VAL A 336 -6.64 -9.87 -10.00
N GLU A 337 -5.50 -10.52 -9.82
CA GLU A 337 -5.10 -11.07 -8.53
C GLU A 337 -4.64 -9.97 -7.56
N PRO A 338 -5.24 -9.89 -6.36
CA PRO A 338 -4.82 -8.94 -5.33
C PRO A 338 -3.54 -9.38 -4.63
N ILE A 339 -2.83 -8.44 -4.01
CA ILE A 339 -1.77 -8.74 -3.05
C ILE A 339 -2.38 -9.11 -1.70
N CYS A 340 -1.72 -10.00 -0.94
CA CYS A 340 -2.19 -10.34 0.39
C CYS A 340 -1.95 -9.21 1.39
N LEU A 341 -2.91 -9.01 2.29
CA LEU A 341 -2.66 -8.28 3.52
C LEU A 341 -1.89 -9.19 4.50
N PRO A 342 -0.95 -8.65 5.31
CA PRO A 342 -0.33 -9.40 6.38
C PRO A 342 -1.37 -9.95 7.36
N VAL A 343 -1.06 -11.04 8.02
CA VAL A 343 -1.86 -11.50 9.16
C VAL A 343 -1.37 -10.86 10.45
N ILE A 344 -2.23 -10.79 11.46
CA ILE A 344 -1.86 -10.23 12.77
C ILE A 344 -0.68 -11.03 13.34
N GLY A 345 0.38 -10.31 13.71
CA GLY A 345 1.62 -10.93 14.22
C GLY A 345 2.59 -11.41 13.14
N GLN A 346 2.25 -11.30 11.86
CA GLN A 346 3.22 -11.55 10.79
C GLN A 346 4.24 -10.42 10.74
N THR A 347 5.52 -10.78 10.83
CA THR A 347 6.63 -9.84 10.72
C THR A 347 7.61 -10.31 9.65
N PHE A 348 8.25 -9.38 9.02
CA PHE A 348 9.38 -9.63 8.13
C PHE A 348 10.63 -9.08 8.81
N PRO A 349 11.72 -9.87 8.91
CA PRO A 349 12.92 -9.45 9.65
C PRO A 349 13.63 -8.29 8.92
N PRO A 350 14.41 -7.49 9.64
CA PRO A 350 15.35 -6.56 9.03
C PRO A 350 16.24 -7.23 7.99
N ALA A 351 16.67 -6.50 6.98
CA ALA A 351 17.41 -6.96 5.81
C ALA A 351 16.62 -7.91 4.88
N LYS A 352 15.35 -8.24 5.17
CA LYS A 352 14.49 -8.94 4.21
C LYS A 352 14.42 -8.14 2.91
N GLN A 353 14.71 -8.80 1.80
CA GLN A 353 14.52 -8.21 0.48
C GLN A 353 13.03 -8.18 0.14
N CYS A 354 12.57 -6.99 -0.20
CA CYS A 354 11.23 -6.69 -0.66
C CYS A 354 11.32 -5.90 -1.96
N TRP A 355 10.18 -5.59 -2.57
CA TRP A 355 10.10 -4.86 -3.83
C TRP A 355 9.17 -3.67 -3.69
N THR A 356 9.57 -2.56 -4.26
CA THR A 356 8.68 -1.44 -4.54
C THR A 356 8.50 -1.30 -6.04
N THR A 357 7.28 -0.97 -6.46
CA THR A 357 6.91 -0.88 -7.87
C THR A 357 6.09 0.37 -8.13
N GLY A 358 6.27 0.97 -9.31
CA GLY A 358 5.50 2.14 -9.66
C GLY A 358 5.87 2.75 -11.02
N PHE A 359 5.16 3.81 -11.35
CA PHE A 359 5.36 4.61 -12.57
C PHE A 359 6.02 5.95 -12.26
N GLY A 360 6.63 6.10 -11.10
CA GLY A 360 7.29 7.31 -10.67
C GLY A 360 8.49 7.72 -11.54
N VAL A 361 9.13 8.82 -11.21
CA VAL A 361 10.30 9.29 -11.94
C VAL A 361 11.48 8.36 -11.72
N ILE A 362 12.24 8.08 -12.79
CA ILE A 362 13.39 7.15 -12.74
C ILE A 362 14.61 7.80 -12.10
N ARG A 363 14.70 9.12 -12.09
CA ARG A 363 15.81 9.90 -11.53
C ARG A 363 15.28 11.12 -10.81
N GLN A 364 15.86 11.45 -9.68
CA GLN A 364 15.55 12.68 -8.95
C GLN A 364 15.71 13.90 -9.88
N GLY A 365 14.73 14.82 -9.83
CA GLY A 365 14.71 16.04 -10.67
C GLY A 365 14.21 15.82 -12.10
N SER A 366 13.79 14.61 -12.46
CA SER A 366 13.09 14.39 -13.75
C SER A 366 11.67 14.99 -13.68
N ASN A 367 11.28 15.69 -14.75
CA ASN A 367 9.93 16.26 -14.89
C ASN A 367 8.90 15.29 -15.47
N SER A 368 9.30 14.06 -15.81
CA SER A 368 8.41 13.07 -16.42
C SER A 368 8.43 11.77 -15.63
N VAL A 369 7.23 11.28 -15.31
CA VAL A 369 7.01 9.94 -14.76
C VAL A 369 7.38 8.87 -15.80
N SER A 370 7.68 7.66 -15.34
CA SER A 370 7.98 6.54 -16.23
C SER A 370 6.75 6.15 -17.05
N THR A 371 6.95 5.91 -18.33
CA THR A 371 5.92 5.32 -19.20
C THR A 371 5.79 3.81 -19.01
N SER A 372 6.78 3.18 -18.36
CA SER A 372 6.78 1.75 -18.04
C SER A 372 6.74 1.55 -16.53
N LEU A 373 6.07 0.47 -16.09
CA LEU A 373 6.11 0.06 -14.69
C LEU A 373 7.55 -0.32 -14.33
N MET A 374 8.08 0.35 -13.33
CA MET A 374 9.42 0.06 -12.79
C MET A 374 9.28 -0.82 -11.54
N GLU A 375 10.29 -1.65 -11.31
CA GLU A 375 10.43 -2.47 -10.12
C GLU A 375 11.83 -2.35 -9.54
N VAL A 376 11.94 -2.23 -8.24
CA VAL A 376 13.22 -2.11 -7.54
C VAL A 376 13.21 -2.97 -6.28
N THR A 377 14.32 -3.70 -6.06
CA THR A 377 14.55 -4.47 -4.83
C THR A 377 15.11 -3.56 -3.76
N VAL A 378 14.46 -3.54 -2.61
CA VAL A 378 14.86 -2.78 -1.41
C VAL A 378 14.94 -3.72 -0.21
N SER A 379 15.74 -3.37 0.80
CA SER A 379 15.83 -4.14 2.03
C SER A 379 15.08 -3.43 3.15
N LEU A 380 14.34 -4.17 3.97
CA LEU A 380 13.75 -3.63 5.20
C LEU A 380 14.86 -3.16 6.14
N ILE A 381 14.67 -2.00 6.74
CA ILE A 381 15.63 -1.39 7.67
C ILE A 381 15.00 -1.37 9.07
N ASP A 382 15.79 -1.78 10.06
CA ASP A 382 15.37 -1.72 11.45
C ASP A 382 14.98 -0.29 11.86
N SER A 383 13.87 -0.14 12.61
CA SER A 383 13.37 1.17 13.01
C SER A 383 14.38 1.96 13.84
N SER A 384 15.20 1.31 14.66
CA SER A 384 16.25 1.97 15.45
C SER A 384 17.36 2.53 14.56
N VAL A 385 17.71 1.83 13.50
CA VAL A 385 18.68 2.29 12.49
C VAL A 385 18.09 3.44 11.68
N CYS A 386 16.85 3.29 11.21
CA CYS A 386 16.17 4.32 10.43
C CYS A 386 15.94 5.61 11.23
N ASN A 387 15.68 5.48 12.53
CA ASN A 387 15.44 6.61 13.44
C ASN A 387 16.73 7.17 14.08
N SER A 388 17.90 6.66 13.67
CA SER A 388 19.18 7.15 14.17
C SER A 388 19.46 8.60 13.75
N PRO A 389 20.34 9.33 14.47
CA PRO A 389 20.66 10.74 14.18
C PRO A 389 21.17 11.00 12.76
N ASN A 390 21.84 10.01 12.14
CA ASN A 390 22.39 10.15 10.81
C ASN A 390 21.39 9.83 9.68
N VAL A 391 20.20 9.31 10.03
CA VAL A 391 19.15 8.96 9.07
C VAL A 391 17.97 9.92 9.27
N TYR A 392 16.96 9.57 10.03
CA TYR A 392 15.77 10.41 10.21
C TYR A 392 15.58 10.98 11.63
N ASN A 393 16.56 10.81 12.51
CA ASN A 393 16.68 11.52 13.80
C ASN A 393 15.38 11.66 14.62
N GLY A 394 14.63 10.58 14.77
CA GLY A 394 13.40 10.55 15.58
C GLY A 394 12.10 10.87 14.81
N GLU A 395 12.13 11.08 13.49
CA GLU A 395 10.93 11.39 12.70
C GLU A 395 10.09 10.17 12.35
N ILE A 396 10.67 8.95 12.45
CA ILE A 396 9.96 7.71 12.15
C ILE A 396 9.08 7.31 13.33
N THR A 397 7.77 7.31 13.13
CA THR A 397 6.80 6.90 14.13
C THR A 397 6.63 5.38 14.14
N GLU A 398 5.90 4.84 15.14
CA GLU A 398 5.57 3.41 15.24
C GLU A 398 4.70 2.87 14.08
N ASN A 399 4.08 3.79 13.32
CA ASN A 399 3.22 3.49 12.17
C ASN A 399 3.98 3.51 10.84
N MET A 400 5.28 3.72 10.88
CA MET A 400 6.14 3.84 9.71
C MET A 400 7.20 2.74 9.72
N GLN A 401 7.59 2.30 8.54
CA GLN A 401 8.73 1.43 8.32
C GLN A 401 9.62 1.96 7.20
N CYS A 402 10.90 1.63 7.26
CA CYS A 402 11.87 2.06 6.28
C CYS A 402 12.31 0.89 5.40
N ALA A 403 12.50 1.15 4.12
CA ALA A 403 13.12 0.21 3.21
C ALA A 403 13.97 0.94 2.16
N GLY A 404 15.11 0.36 1.80
CA GLY A 404 16.05 0.97 0.86
C GLY A 404 17.43 0.37 0.95
N ASP A 405 18.43 1.12 0.46
CA ASP A 405 19.86 0.88 0.68
C ASP A 405 20.46 2.16 1.30
N LEU A 406 21.00 2.07 2.51
CA LEU A 406 21.63 3.22 3.18
C LEU A 406 22.85 3.79 2.44
N ARG A 407 23.41 3.02 1.51
CA ARG A 407 24.47 3.49 0.59
C ARG A 407 23.91 4.34 -0.56
N GLY A 408 22.60 4.40 -0.68
CA GLY A 408 21.89 5.09 -1.76
C GLY A 408 21.72 4.25 -3.03
N GLY A 409 21.06 4.82 -4.02
CA GLY A 409 20.92 4.27 -5.38
C GLY A 409 19.68 3.41 -5.62
N LYS A 410 19.07 2.81 -4.59
CA LYS A 410 17.87 1.98 -4.70
C LYS A 410 16.76 2.51 -3.79
N ASP A 411 15.70 3.02 -4.38
CA ASP A 411 14.60 3.64 -3.64
C ASP A 411 13.34 3.75 -4.51
N SER A 412 12.19 4.06 -3.88
CA SER A 412 11.02 4.64 -4.55
C SER A 412 11.21 6.13 -4.80
N CYS A 413 10.52 6.69 -5.77
CA CYS A 413 10.67 8.09 -6.14
C CYS A 413 9.32 8.78 -6.34
N GLN A 414 9.33 10.07 -6.74
CA GLN A 414 8.12 10.86 -6.99
C GLN A 414 7.23 10.20 -8.04
N GLY A 415 5.94 10.04 -7.70
CA GLY A 415 4.96 9.31 -8.52
C GLY A 415 4.77 7.85 -8.12
N ASP A 416 5.64 7.27 -7.27
CA ASP A 416 5.45 5.97 -6.64
C ASP A 416 4.61 6.05 -5.35
N SER A 417 4.34 7.27 -4.86
CA SER A 417 3.49 7.56 -3.69
C SER A 417 2.22 6.72 -3.67
N GLY A 418 1.92 6.06 -2.56
CA GLY A 418 0.78 5.17 -2.42
C GLY A 418 0.97 3.77 -3.03
N GLY A 419 2.04 3.55 -3.78
CA GLY A 419 2.41 2.24 -4.34
C GLY A 419 2.86 1.23 -3.29
N PRO A 420 2.99 -0.06 -3.67
CA PRO A 420 3.31 -1.14 -2.74
C PRO A 420 4.77 -1.21 -2.34
N LEU A 421 5.01 -1.55 -1.08
CA LEU A 421 6.17 -2.30 -0.63
C LEU A 421 5.74 -3.75 -0.44
N ALA A 422 6.17 -4.62 -1.33
CA ALA A 422 5.77 -6.02 -1.38
C ALA A 422 6.90 -6.94 -0.90
N CYS A 423 6.63 -7.76 0.11
CA CYS A 423 7.58 -8.75 0.60
C CYS A 423 7.08 -10.17 0.33
N LYS A 424 8.00 -11.03 -0.10
CA LYS A 424 7.70 -12.44 -0.38
C LYS A 424 7.96 -13.28 0.86
N SER A 425 6.98 -14.08 1.28
CA SER A 425 7.15 -15.07 2.34
C SER A 425 7.96 -16.29 1.87
N ASN A 426 8.30 -17.18 2.78
CA ASN A 426 9.11 -18.36 2.47
C ASN A 426 8.37 -19.39 1.59
N ASP A 427 7.05 -19.43 1.66
CA ASP A 427 6.16 -20.25 0.82
C ASP A 427 5.85 -19.64 -0.54
N GLY A 428 6.44 -18.48 -0.82
CA GLY A 428 6.36 -17.83 -2.13
C GLY A 428 5.23 -16.84 -2.32
N GLN A 429 4.40 -16.60 -1.28
CA GLN A 429 3.28 -15.67 -1.33
C GLN A 429 3.73 -14.22 -1.10
N TRP A 430 3.10 -13.27 -1.79
CA TRP A 430 3.42 -11.85 -1.68
C TRP A 430 2.46 -11.11 -0.75
N PHE A 431 3.03 -10.29 0.13
CA PHE A 431 2.31 -9.51 1.12
C PHE A 431 2.59 -8.02 0.95
N LEU A 432 1.55 -7.20 1.05
CA LEU A 432 1.66 -5.75 1.14
C LEU A 432 2.13 -5.37 2.54
N THR A 433 3.42 -5.14 2.70
CA THR A 433 3.99 -4.77 4.01
C THR A 433 4.00 -3.28 4.24
N GLY A 434 4.09 -2.48 3.18
CA GLY A 434 4.12 -1.03 3.27
C GLY A 434 3.43 -0.34 2.12
N VAL A 435 3.07 0.93 2.36
CA VAL A 435 2.54 1.88 1.37
C VAL A 435 3.53 3.02 1.26
N THR A 436 4.02 3.30 0.06
CA THR A 436 4.99 4.39 -0.19
C THR A 436 4.42 5.73 0.28
N SER A 437 5.09 6.36 1.25
CA SER A 437 4.60 7.57 1.91
C SER A 437 5.48 8.78 1.64
N TRP A 438 6.74 8.79 2.09
CA TRP A 438 7.65 9.92 1.93
C TRP A 438 9.12 9.48 1.93
N GLY A 439 10.02 10.43 1.65
CA GLY A 439 11.46 10.26 1.74
C GLY A 439 12.16 11.58 1.40
N GLU A 440 13.39 11.74 1.83
CA GLU A 440 14.24 12.88 1.46
C GLU A 440 15.02 12.59 0.18
N GLY A 441 14.49 13.07 -0.95
CA GLY A 441 15.04 12.78 -2.28
C GLY A 441 14.70 11.38 -2.77
N CYS A 442 15.52 10.83 -3.67
CA CYS A 442 15.35 9.47 -4.19
C CYS A 442 16.72 8.81 -4.26
N GLY A 443 16.91 7.70 -3.54
CA GLY A 443 18.15 6.94 -3.51
C GLY A 443 19.35 7.68 -2.95
N GLN A 444 19.15 8.61 -2.02
CA GLN A 444 20.24 9.33 -1.35
C GLN A 444 20.87 8.47 -0.24
N VAL A 445 22.14 8.74 0.04
CA VAL A 445 22.86 8.08 1.14
C VAL A 445 22.20 8.44 2.47
N ASN A 446 21.92 7.45 3.33
CA ASN A 446 21.25 7.60 4.61
C ASN A 446 19.84 8.24 4.54
N ARG A 447 19.17 8.12 3.39
CA ARG A 447 17.80 8.59 3.20
C ARG A 447 16.97 7.51 2.50
N PRO A 448 16.67 6.38 3.20
CA PRO A 448 15.83 5.33 2.64
C PRO A 448 14.37 5.80 2.51
N GLY A 449 13.59 5.12 1.66
CA GLY A 449 12.16 5.36 1.55
C GLY A 449 11.43 5.03 2.86
N VAL A 450 10.41 5.83 3.17
CA VAL A 450 9.54 5.64 4.34
C VAL A 450 8.15 5.23 3.86
N TYR A 451 7.63 4.19 4.46
CA TYR A 451 6.38 3.54 4.11
C TYR A 451 5.45 3.50 5.33
N SER A 452 4.16 3.64 5.11
CA SER A 452 3.16 3.32 6.13
C SER A 452 3.16 1.82 6.38
N ASP A 453 3.39 1.37 7.62
CA ASP A 453 3.46 -0.05 8.01
C ASP A 453 2.05 -0.67 8.01
N VAL A 454 1.72 -1.44 6.97
CA VAL A 454 0.38 -2.00 6.77
C VAL A 454 -0.06 -2.89 7.93
N ALA A 455 0.87 -3.58 8.60
CA ALA A 455 0.54 -4.43 9.75
C ALA A 455 -0.11 -3.65 10.91
N LYS A 456 0.21 -2.36 11.05
CA LYS A 456 -0.38 -1.46 12.06
C LYS A 456 -1.82 -1.06 11.75
N TYR A 457 -2.22 -1.16 10.50
CA TYR A 457 -3.53 -0.68 10.03
C TYR A 457 -4.53 -1.79 9.72
N LEU A 458 -4.20 -3.07 9.93
CA LEU A 458 -5.05 -4.20 9.52
C LEU A 458 -6.48 -4.10 10.07
N MET A 459 -6.62 -3.76 11.37
CA MET A 459 -7.94 -3.65 11.99
C MET A 459 -8.74 -2.48 11.39
N TRP A 460 -8.08 -1.34 11.11
CA TRP A 460 -8.70 -0.22 10.42
C TRP A 460 -9.11 -0.60 8.99
N ILE A 461 -8.23 -1.25 8.23
CA ILE A 461 -8.50 -1.70 6.85
C ILE A 461 -9.74 -2.59 6.83
N TYR A 462 -9.77 -3.65 7.66
CA TYR A 462 -10.91 -4.57 7.71
C TYR A 462 -12.21 -3.88 8.14
N SER A 463 -12.14 -3.01 9.16
CA SER A 463 -13.29 -2.22 9.60
C SER A 463 -13.86 -1.35 8.48
N LYS A 464 -13.00 -0.64 7.73
CA LYS A 464 -13.45 0.20 6.63
C LYS A 464 -13.95 -0.58 5.43
N MET A 465 -13.31 -1.71 5.10
CA MET A 465 -13.80 -2.62 4.06
C MET A 465 -15.17 -3.17 4.41
N GLN A 466 -15.43 -3.51 5.67
CA GLN A 466 -16.72 -3.96 6.16
C GLN A 466 -17.79 -2.87 6.05
N GLN A 467 -17.49 -1.64 6.56
CA GLN A 467 -18.41 -0.51 6.54
C GLN A 467 -18.76 -0.04 5.12
N ALA A 468 -17.81 -0.10 4.19
CA ALA A 468 -18.02 0.31 2.80
C ALA A 468 -18.79 -0.75 1.96
N ARG A 469 -19.12 -1.91 2.52
CA ARG A 469 -19.98 -2.92 1.88
C ARG A 469 -21.40 -2.79 2.41
N PRO A 470 -22.41 -2.83 1.52
CA PRO A 470 -23.81 -2.80 1.92
C PRO A 470 -24.22 -4.06 2.67
#